data_7b7153a3d0df78712dcd8b4fa00ef2c1
#
_entry.id   7b7153a3d0df78712dcd8b4fa00ef2c1
#
_cell.length_a   1.000
_cell.length_b   1.000
_cell.length_c   1.000
_cell.angle_alpha   90.00
_cell.angle_beta   90.00
_cell.angle_gamma   90.00
#
_symmetry.space_group_name_H-M   'P 1'
#
loop_
_entity.id
_entity.type
_entity.pdbx_description
1 polymer ?
#
loop_
_entity_poly.entity_id
_entity_poly.type
_entity_poly.pdbx_seq_one_letter_code
_entity_poly.pdbx_strand_id
1 'polypeptide(L)'
;MKRLLGLAAVVIVAGVAATGCNVAPRAASVNGSTISIGSLNSQLSALDTTQAGQCLLEAQTGQTIQTTGTGGTGTYDMGFADAILQNQVSNTLAAQLASSKGLTITTAGLATAQTDFEALLGGEISQAAQLASQSQTASYCVSSAGQALTASAVLGAIPPALRQQYIRNNAVDQLLLADGAGITPAQILAFYKANQSLYTTACVSVIVTDTVAHANQYLAQINGGAPFASVAKASSLDTQSAPSGGSLGCAFTVASIERALSITSIPAGIIGPIQDPSTGAYELYQVTNQTVVPLTQAVGDITQRLQQSTANGNRVSKEILAFARRSDVYVNPQYGTWKLHLIVAPKPPAPDLLLAAASGASGKSLATGTGAGNSGGITTNPNGTAGGTSSAGTAGG
;
A
#
# COMPACT_ATOMS: atom_id res chain seq x y z
N MET A 1 45.09 33.17 -28.22
CA MET A 1 43.63 33.11 -28.44
C MET A 1 42.96 32.97 -27.07
N LYS A 2 42.43 34.08 -26.58
CA LYS A 2 41.77 34.17 -25.26
C LYS A 2 40.31 33.73 -25.41
N ARG A 3 39.87 32.67 -24.70
CA ARG A 3 38.48 32.31 -24.60
C ARG A 3 37.92 32.89 -23.30
N LEU A 4 37.03 33.85 -23.43
CA LEU A 4 36.22 34.42 -22.39
C LEU A 4 35.14 33.42 -21.98
N LEU A 5 35.16 33.00 -20.73
CA LEU A 5 34.03 32.30 -20.09
C LEU A 5 33.02 33.37 -19.63
N GLY A 6 31.85 33.36 -20.28
CA GLY A 6 30.73 34.17 -19.85
C GLY A 6 30.02 33.51 -18.63
N LEU A 7 30.11 34.13 -17.45
CA LEU A 7 29.25 33.84 -16.31
C LEU A 7 27.85 34.41 -16.59
N ALA A 8 26.88 33.55 -16.79
CA ALA A 8 25.48 33.94 -16.76
C ALA A 8 25.03 34.05 -15.32
N ALA A 9 25.02 35.26 -14.77
CA ALA A 9 24.38 35.55 -13.48
C ALA A 9 22.87 35.51 -13.65
N VAL A 10 22.22 34.49 -13.10
CA VAL A 10 20.75 34.47 -12.96
C VAL A 10 20.39 35.39 -11.81
N VAL A 11 19.94 36.59 -12.12
CA VAL A 11 19.35 37.53 -11.15
C VAL A 11 17.94 37.02 -10.83
N ILE A 12 17.78 36.42 -9.67
CA ILE A 12 16.45 36.15 -9.08
C ILE A 12 15.93 37.49 -8.56
N VAL A 13 15.07 38.15 -9.33
CA VAL A 13 14.30 39.29 -8.87
C VAL A 13 13.26 38.78 -7.89
N ALA A 14 13.56 38.89 -6.59
CA ALA A 14 12.57 38.76 -5.53
C ALA A 14 11.66 40.01 -5.57
N GLY A 15 10.59 39.91 -6.35
CA GLY A 15 9.51 40.90 -6.35
C GLY A 15 8.79 40.85 -5.01
N VAL A 16 9.13 41.73 -4.08
CA VAL A 16 8.33 42.03 -2.88
C VAL A 16 7.12 42.85 -3.35
N ALA A 17 6.06 42.16 -3.76
CA ALA A 17 4.76 42.77 -3.89
C ALA A 17 4.16 42.89 -2.47
N ALA A 18 4.39 44.02 -1.85
CA ALA A 18 3.63 44.46 -0.68
C ALA A 18 2.21 44.83 -1.11
N THR A 19 1.35 43.82 -1.22
CA THR A 19 -0.10 43.99 -1.34
C THR A 19 -0.76 43.30 -0.16
N GLY A 20 -1.59 44.08 0.54
CA GLY A 20 -2.37 43.85 1.73
C GLY A 20 -2.57 42.44 2.25
N CYS A 21 -2.47 42.30 3.56
CA CYS A 21 -2.62 41.07 4.35
C CYS A 21 -3.91 40.30 4.07
N ASN A 22 -3.94 39.53 3.01
CA ASN A 22 -4.81 38.37 2.86
C ASN A 22 -3.95 37.13 3.06
N VAL A 23 -3.46 36.94 4.29
CA VAL A 23 -2.83 35.65 4.65
C VAL A 23 -3.96 34.62 4.60
N ALA A 24 -4.00 33.81 3.55
CA ALA A 24 -4.97 32.74 3.46
C ALA A 24 -4.91 31.93 4.76
N PRO A 25 -6.05 31.66 5.41
CA PRO A 25 -6.07 30.98 6.69
C PRO A 25 -5.38 29.62 6.54
N ARG A 26 -4.37 29.39 7.38
CA ARG A 26 -3.55 28.17 7.33
C ARG A 26 -4.13 27.08 8.21
N ALA A 27 -4.17 25.86 7.70
CA ALA A 27 -4.48 24.65 8.47
C ALA A 27 -3.25 24.21 9.28
N ALA A 28 -2.08 24.25 8.67
CA ALA A 28 -0.80 24.01 9.34
C ALA A 28 0.34 24.75 8.64
N SER A 29 1.52 24.79 9.28
CA SER A 29 2.78 25.15 8.62
C SER A 29 3.93 24.31 9.18
N VAL A 30 4.93 24.04 8.33
CA VAL A 30 6.12 23.27 8.65
C VAL A 30 7.35 24.05 8.20
N ASN A 31 8.16 24.55 9.12
CA ASN A 31 9.35 25.37 8.84
C ASN A 31 9.04 26.53 7.83
N GLY A 32 7.90 27.19 8.02
CA GLY A 32 7.43 28.27 7.13
C GLY A 32 6.66 27.84 5.87
N SER A 33 6.70 26.57 5.48
CA SER A 33 5.86 26.03 4.38
C SER A 33 4.41 25.91 4.84
N THR A 34 3.50 26.61 4.19
CA THR A 34 2.08 26.71 4.60
C THR A 34 1.22 25.64 3.94
N ILE A 35 0.42 24.94 4.72
CA ILE A 35 -0.72 24.15 4.30
C ILE A 35 -1.96 24.99 4.52
N SER A 36 -2.60 25.47 3.45
CA SER A 36 -3.78 26.33 3.55
C SER A 36 -5.04 25.53 3.85
N ILE A 37 -6.03 26.15 4.51
CA ILE A 37 -7.36 25.54 4.70
C ILE A 37 -8.01 25.22 3.35
N GLY A 38 -7.85 26.10 2.36
CA GLY A 38 -8.38 25.85 1.01
C GLY A 38 -7.80 24.61 0.34
N SER A 39 -6.47 24.39 0.46
CA SER A 39 -5.82 23.19 -0.05
C SER A 39 -6.30 21.93 0.66
N LEU A 40 -6.40 21.98 2.00
CA LEU A 40 -6.93 20.86 2.78
C LEU A 40 -8.37 20.53 2.38
N ASN A 41 -9.25 21.53 2.32
CA ASN A 41 -10.65 21.32 1.93
C ASN A 41 -10.79 20.78 0.51
N SER A 42 -9.96 21.23 -0.44
CA SER A 42 -9.96 20.70 -1.80
C SER A 42 -9.58 19.21 -1.84
N GLN A 43 -8.63 18.81 -1.01
CA GLN A 43 -8.24 17.40 -0.90
C GLN A 43 -9.33 16.56 -0.22
N LEU A 44 -9.89 17.05 0.90
CA LEU A 44 -10.99 16.39 1.60
C LEU A 44 -12.19 16.17 0.66
N SER A 45 -12.58 17.22 -0.08
CA SER A 45 -13.66 17.12 -1.06
C SER A 45 -13.37 16.12 -2.15
N ALA A 46 -12.17 16.11 -2.71
CA ALA A 46 -11.79 15.17 -3.78
C ALA A 46 -11.84 13.71 -3.31
N LEU A 47 -11.51 13.45 -2.05
CA LEU A 47 -11.52 12.12 -1.46
C LEU A 47 -12.93 11.69 -1.01
N ASP A 48 -13.75 12.61 -0.52
CA ASP A 48 -15.10 12.32 0.00
C ASP A 48 -16.16 12.16 -1.12
N THR A 49 -16.14 13.03 -2.13
CA THR A 49 -17.27 13.18 -3.07
C THR A 49 -17.23 12.24 -4.27
N THR A 50 -16.15 11.54 -4.51
CA THR A 50 -15.98 10.67 -5.69
C THR A 50 -15.76 9.21 -5.29
N GLN A 51 -16.32 8.27 -6.08
CA GLN A 51 -16.03 6.85 -5.88
C GLN A 51 -14.52 6.57 -5.92
N ALA A 52 -13.79 7.21 -6.83
CA ALA A 52 -12.35 7.06 -6.94
C ALA A 52 -11.60 7.54 -5.69
N GLY A 53 -12.02 8.68 -5.12
CA GLY A 53 -11.47 9.19 -3.85
C GLY A 53 -11.75 8.27 -2.68
N GLN A 54 -12.98 7.79 -2.56
CA GLN A 54 -13.39 6.83 -1.53
C GLN A 54 -12.65 5.48 -1.70
N CYS A 55 -12.49 4.99 -2.94
CA CYS A 55 -11.69 3.79 -3.20
C CYS A 55 -10.22 4.00 -2.83
N LEU A 56 -9.63 5.16 -3.13
CA LEU A 56 -8.27 5.47 -2.74
C LEU A 56 -8.08 5.44 -1.21
N LEU A 57 -9.04 5.98 -0.45
CA LEU A 57 -9.03 5.92 1.01
C LEU A 57 -9.18 4.48 1.53
N GLU A 58 -10.14 3.74 0.98
CA GLU A 58 -10.38 2.35 1.34
C GLU A 58 -9.16 1.46 1.03
N ALA A 59 -8.54 1.61 -0.13
CA ALA A 59 -7.33 0.89 -0.50
C ALA A 59 -6.18 1.15 0.48
N GLN A 60 -5.95 2.42 0.84
CA GLN A 60 -4.86 2.81 1.75
C GLN A 60 -5.09 2.42 3.22
N THR A 61 -6.35 2.35 3.66
CA THR A 61 -6.70 2.06 5.06
C THR A 61 -7.12 0.62 5.29
N GLY A 62 -7.42 -0.13 4.22
CA GLY A 62 -7.96 -1.48 4.28
C GLY A 62 -9.41 -1.56 4.76
N GLN A 63 -10.09 -0.42 4.90
CA GLN A 63 -11.49 -0.34 5.37
C GLN A 63 -12.18 0.91 4.86
N THR A 64 -13.50 0.87 4.77
CA THR A 64 -14.32 2.04 4.52
C THR A 64 -14.28 2.97 5.73
N ILE A 65 -13.94 4.24 5.55
CA ILE A 65 -13.90 5.23 6.62
C ILE A 65 -15.05 6.22 6.49
N GLN A 66 -15.51 6.74 7.63
CA GLN A 66 -16.49 7.82 7.64
C GLN A 66 -15.79 9.14 7.29
N THR A 67 -16.23 9.79 6.22
CA THR A 67 -15.68 11.06 5.74
C THR A 67 -16.57 12.24 6.08
N THR A 68 -17.90 12.03 6.10
CA THR A 68 -18.91 13.08 6.39
C THR A 68 -19.05 13.28 7.90
N GLY A 69 -19.01 14.55 8.32
CA GLY A 69 -19.20 14.94 9.72
C GLY A 69 -20.66 14.88 10.20
N THR A 70 -20.85 14.98 11.49
CA THR A 70 -22.20 14.96 12.13
C THR A 70 -23.10 16.11 11.73
N GLY A 71 -22.53 17.19 11.16
CA GLY A 71 -23.29 18.32 10.60
C GLY A 71 -23.95 18.04 9.25
N GLY A 72 -23.77 16.83 8.68
CA GLY A 72 -24.32 16.43 7.39
C GLY A 72 -23.51 16.90 6.19
N THR A 73 -24.17 16.94 5.03
CA THR A 73 -23.53 17.28 3.74
C THR A 73 -22.77 18.61 3.81
N GLY A 74 -21.51 18.60 3.36
CA GLY A 74 -20.62 19.78 3.38
C GLY A 74 -19.80 19.93 4.66
N THR A 75 -19.95 19.02 5.63
CA THR A 75 -19.06 18.92 6.79
C THR A 75 -18.23 17.62 6.69
N TYR A 76 -17.02 17.67 7.23
CA TYR A 76 -16.13 16.51 7.27
C TYR A 76 -16.04 15.94 8.68
N ASP A 77 -15.90 14.63 8.78
CA ASP A 77 -15.53 14.00 10.04
C ASP A 77 -14.18 14.55 10.51
N MET A 78 -14.08 14.84 11.81
CA MET A 78 -12.87 15.46 12.36
C MET A 78 -11.67 14.51 12.28
N GLY A 79 -11.87 13.22 12.55
CA GLY A 79 -10.80 12.23 12.45
C GLY A 79 -10.29 12.07 11.02
N PHE A 80 -11.19 12.13 10.04
CA PHE A 80 -10.82 12.15 8.63
C PHE A 80 -10.01 13.40 8.26
N ALA A 81 -10.49 14.60 8.66
CA ALA A 81 -9.79 15.86 8.38
C ALA A 81 -8.39 15.89 9.04
N ASP A 82 -8.29 15.43 10.29
CA ASP A 82 -7.04 15.36 11.03
C ASP A 82 -6.06 14.36 10.40
N ALA A 83 -6.54 13.20 9.95
CA ALA A 83 -5.71 12.20 9.28
C ALA A 83 -5.12 12.74 7.96
N ILE A 84 -5.93 13.43 7.15
CA ILE A 84 -5.45 14.05 5.91
C ILE A 84 -4.45 15.16 6.21
N LEU A 85 -4.73 16.02 7.20
CA LEU A 85 -3.80 17.08 7.60
C LEU A 85 -2.49 16.50 8.17
N GLN A 86 -2.56 15.45 9.00
CA GLN A 86 -1.41 14.74 9.50
C GLN A 86 -0.55 14.18 8.35
N ASN A 87 -1.17 13.59 7.34
CA ASN A 87 -0.48 13.09 6.15
C ASN A 87 0.22 14.23 5.39
N GLN A 88 -0.45 15.38 5.19
CA GLN A 88 0.15 16.55 4.53
C GLN A 88 1.36 17.10 5.31
N VAL A 89 1.27 17.18 6.64
CA VAL A 89 2.38 17.62 7.51
C VAL A 89 3.53 16.63 7.42
N SER A 90 3.26 15.33 7.51
CA SER A 90 4.28 14.28 7.43
C SER A 90 4.99 14.27 6.08
N ASN A 91 4.26 14.40 4.98
CA ASN A 91 4.81 14.48 3.63
C ASN A 91 5.66 15.76 3.43
N THR A 92 5.24 16.88 4.03
CA THR A 92 6.03 18.12 4.00
C THR A 92 7.34 17.95 4.76
N LEU A 93 7.32 17.30 5.93
CA LEU A 93 8.52 16.96 6.69
C LEU A 93 9.45 16.04 5.90
N ALA A 94 8.92 15.00 5.27
CA ALA A 94 9.70 14.07 4.44
C ALA A 94 10.36 14.80 3.24
N ALA A 95 9.61 15.66 2.55
CA ALA A 95 10.13 16.45 1.42
C ALA A 95 11.23 17.44 1.87
N GLN A 96 11.05 18.09 3.02
CA GLN A 96 12.07 18.98 3.57
C GLN A 96 13.30 18.23 4.07
N LEU A 97 13.14 17.03 4.65
CA LEU A 97 14.25 16.15 5.01
C LEU A 97 15.03 15.75 3.76
N ALA A 98 14.36 15.28 2.69
CA ALA A 98 15.00 14.94 1.43
C ALA A 98 15.79 16.13 0.86
N SER A 99 15.16 17.30 0.83
CA SER A 99 15.82 18.55 0.39
C SER A 99 17.04 18.91 1.23
N SER A 100 16.95 18.78 2.57
CA SER A 100 18.08 19.05 3.48
C SER A 100 19.27 18.11 3.27
N LYS A 101 19.03 16.94 2.70
CA LYS A 101 20.04 15.96 2.30
C LYS A 101 20.55 16.19 0.85
N GLY A 102 20.05 17.20 0.16
CA GLY A 102 20.41 17.48 -1.25
C GLY A 102 19.77 16.49 -2.24
N LEU A 103 18.78 15.70 -1.82
CA LEU A 103 18.09 14.76 -2.68
C LEU A 103 17.09 15.53 -3.58
N THR A 104 17.12 15.26 -4.87
CA THR A 104 16.28 15.92 -5.85
C THR A 104 15.49 14.92 -6.67
N ILE A 105 14.20 15.20 -6.86
CA ILE A 105 13.33 14.38 -7.71
C ILE A 105 13.68 14.71 -9.18
N THR A 106 14.08 13.69 -9.93
CA THR A 106 14.32 13.80 -11.37
C THR A 106 13.04 13.46 -12.14
N THR A 107 12.98 13.84 -13.44
CA THR A 107 11.86 13.44 -14.32
C THR A 107 11.74 11.92 -14.42
N ALA A 108 12.86 11.21 -14.54
CA ALA A 108 12.88 9.75 -14.54
C ALA A 108 12.39 9.18 -13.21
N GLY A 109 12.80 9.76 -12.07
CA GLY A 109 12.34 9.37 -10.74
C GLY A 109 10.83 9.56 -10.55
N LEU A 110 10.24 10.63 -11.10
CA LEU A 110 8.78 10.82 -11.09
C LEU A 110 8.07 9.75 -11.93
N ALA A 111 8.59 9.40 -13.09
CA ALA A 111 7.99 8.36 -13.95
C ALA A 111 8.04 6.98 -13.26
N THR A 112 9.17 6.64 -12.64
CA THR A 112 9.31 5.41 -11.83
C THR A 112 8.33 5.42 -10.66
N ALA A 113 8.29 6.52 -9.89
CA ALA A 113 7.39 6.66 -8.75
C ALA A 113 5.91 6.56 -9.14
N GLN A 114 5.52 7.05 -10.32
CA GLN A 114 4.17 6.87 -10.85
C GLN A 114 3.87 5.40 -11.11
N THR A 115 4.75 4.70 -11.84
CA THR A 115 4.56 3.27 -12.15
C THR A 115 4.47 2.42 -10.89
N ASP A 116 5.36 2.67 -9.92
CA ASP A 116 5.37 1.93 -8.66
C ASP A 116 4.13 2.23 -7.82
N PHE A 117 3.69 3.49 -7.79
CA PHE A 117 2.46 3.88 -7.08
C PHE A 117 1.22 3.25 -7.71
N GLU A 118 1.12 3.22 -9.05
CA GLU A 118 0.03 2.55 -9.76
C GLU A 118 0.02 1.04 -9.47
N ALA A 119 1.18 0.40 -9.40
CA ALA A 119 1.29 -1.03 -9.10
C ALA A 119 0.87 -1.35 -7.64
N LEU A 120 1.35 -0.54 -6.67
CA LEU A 120 0.97 -0.67 -5.25
C LEU A 120 -0.54 -0.47 -5.07
N LEU A 121 -1.08 0.63 -5.60
CA LEU A 121 -2.50 0.95 -5.52
C LEU A 121 -3.36 -0.14 -6.17
N GLY A 122 -2.92 -0.72 -7.29
CA GLY A 122 -3.62 -1.83 -7.94
C GLY A 122 -3.71 -3.07 -7.06
N GLY A 123 -2.65 -3.38 -6.31
CA GLY A 123 -2.64 -4.43 -5.30
C GLY A 123 -3.62 -4.16 -4.14
N GLU A 124 -3.58 -2.95 -3.60
CA GLU A 124 -4.46 -2.52 -2.49
C GLU A 124 -5.94 -2.52 -2.91
N ILE A 125 -6.27 -2.01 -4.11
CA ILE A 125 -7.62 -2.05 -4.68
C ILE A 125 -8.12 -3.50 -4.81
N SER A 126 -7.27 -4.39 -5.34
CA SER A 126 -7.62 -5.80 -5.50
C SER A 126 -7.87 -6.47 -4.15
N GLN A 127 -7.06 -6.16 -3.15
CA GLN A 127 -7.25 -6.65 -1.79
C GLN A 127 -8.55 -6.12 -1.16
N ALA A 128 -8.84 -4.82 -1.28
CA ALA A 128 -10.06 -4.21 -0.77
C ALA A 128 -11.32 -4.85 -1.42
N ALA A 129 -11.30 -5.03 -2.74
CA ALA A 129 -12.38 -5.69 -3.46
C ALA A 129 -12.58 -7.15 -3.04
N GLN A 130 -11.48 -7.89 -2.80
CA GLN A 130 -11.54 -9.27 -2.34
C GLN A 130 -12.11 -9.37 -0.92
N LEU A 131 -11.67 -8.50 0.00
CA LEU A 131 -12.19 -8.46 1.37
C LEU A 131 -13.68 -8.12 1.39
N ALA A 132 -14.13 -7.15 0.57
CA ALA A 132 -15.53 -6.79 0.43
C ALA A 132 -16.37 -7.97 -0.08
N SER A 133 -15.86 -8.69 -1.08
CA SER A 133 -16.52 -9.90 -1.62
C SER A 133 -16.67 -10.99 -0.56
N GLN A 134 -15.62 -11.26 0.23
CA GLN A 134 -15.64 -12.27 1.29
C GLN A 134 -16.57 -11.91 2.44
N SER A 135 -16.62 -10.64 2.84
CA SER A 135 -17.45 -10.13 3.93
C SER A 135 -18.86 -9.72 3.50
N GLN A 136 -19.17 -9.79 2.20
CA GLN A 136 -20.43 -9.33 1.60
C GLN A 136 -20.74 -7.86 1.95
N THR A 137 -19.71 -7.03 2.07
CA THR A 137 -19.83 -5.60 2.34
C THR A 137 -19.68 -4.79 1.05
N ALA A 138 -20.29 -3.59 1.02
CA ALA A 138 -20.07 -2.67 -0.08
C ALA A 138 -18.64 -2.13 -0.04
N SER A 139 -18.03 -1.96 -1.22
CA SER A 139 -16.70 -1.37 -1.40
C SER A 139 -16.75 -0.31 -2.49
N TYR A 140 -16.08 0.81 -2.25
CA TYR A 140 -15.89 1.84 -3.28
C TYR A 140 -14.89 1.41 -4.36
N CYS A 141 -14.08 0.40 -4.09
CA CYS A 141 -13.11 -0.16 -5.04
C CYS A 141 -13.71 -1.16 -6.03
N VAL A 142 -15.03 -1.37 -5.96
CA VAL A 142 -15.77 -2.26 -6.86
C VAL A 142 -16.72 -1.44 -7.74
N SER A 143 -16.68 -1.68 -9.04
CA SER A 143 -17.58 -1.05 -10.01
C SER A 143 -19.04 -1.55 -9.86
N SER A 144 -19.99 -0.86 -10.48
CA SER A 144 -21.39 -1.31 -10.54
C SER A 144 -21.59 -2.68 -11.22
N ALA A 145 -20.59 -3.12 -12.01
CA ALA A 145 -20.56 -4.45 -12.63
C ALA A 145 -19.93 -5.53 -11.72
N GLY A 146 -19.59 -5.21 -10.46
CA GLY A 146 -18.99 -6.15 -9.52
C GLY A 146 -17.50 -6.42 -9.74
N GLN A 147 -16.82 -5.64 -10.58
CA GLN A 147 -15.39 -5.81 -10.87
C GLN A 147 -14.55 -4.80 -10.06
N ALA A 148 -13.38 -5.22 -9.61
CA ALA A 148 -12.41 -4.31 -8.99
C ALA A 148 -12.03 -3.17 -9.95
N LEU A 149 -11.95 -1.94 -9.45
CA LEU A 149 -11.45 -0.81 -10.21
C LEU A 149 -9.96 -1.01 -10.52
N THR A 150 -9.46 -0.37 -11.57
CA THR A 150 -8.02 -0.34 -11.84
C THR A 150 -7.38 0.90 -11.23
N ALA A 151 -6.10 0.80 -10.83
CA ALA A 151 -5.35 1.95 -10.30
C ALA A 151 -5.37 3.14 -11.26
N SER A 152 -5.21 2.90 -12.57
CA SER A 152 -5.23 3.96 -13.57
C SER A 152 -6.61 4.64 -13.68
N ALA A 153 -7.70 3.89 -13.53
CA ALA A 153 -9.06 4.45 -13.52
C ALA A 153 -9.28 5.34 -12.28
N VAL A 154 -8.85 4.87 -11.10
CA VAL A 154 -8.93 5.64 -9.85
C VAL A 154 -8.09 6.92 -9.94
N LEU A 155 -6.83 6.81 -10.37
CA LEU A 155 -5.94 7.97 -10.52
C LEU A 155 -6.36 8.93 -11.64
N GLY A 156 -7.01 8.41 -12.68
CA GLY A 156 -7.58 9.22 -13.76
C GLY A 156 -8.78 10.06 -13.31
N ALA A 157 -9.56 9.55 -12.35
CA ALA A 157 -10.79 10.18 -11.88
C ALA A 157 -10.58 11.19 -10.74
N ILE A 158 -9.45 11.15 -10.02
CA ILE A 158 -9.11 12.18 -9.02
C ILE A 158 -8.50 13.42 -9.67
N PRO A 159 -8.61 14.61 -9.03
CA PRO A 159 -8.03 15.85 -9.55
C PRO A 159 -6.53 15.69 -9.87
N PRO A 160 -6.05 16.25 -11.02
CA PRO A 160 -4.65 16.10 -11.44
C PRO A 160 -3.64 16.60 -10.39
N ALA A 161 -3.95 17.67 -9.67
CA ALA A 161 -3.10 18.20 -8.61
C ALA A 161 -2.93 17.21 -7.47
N LEU A 162 -4.01 16.54 -7.06
CA LEU A 162 -3.98 15.51 -6.01
C LEU A 162 -3.20 14.28 -6.48
N ARG A 163 -3.45 13.80 -7.70
CA ARG A 163 -2.67 12.70 -8.29
C ARG A 163 -1.18 12.99 -8.31
N GLN A 164 -0.79 14.18 -8.78
CA GLN A 164 0.63 14.60 -8.80
C GLN A 164 1.22 14.67 -7.39
N GLN A 165 0.43 15.07 -6.39
CA GLN A 165 0.87 15.10 -5.00
C GLN A 165 1.22 13.68 -4.52
N TYR A 166 0.36 12.68 -4.75
CA TYR A 166 0.63 11.28 -4.39
C TYR A 166 1.89 10.74 -5.08
N ILE A 167 2.04 10.99 -6.38
CA ILE A 167 3.23 10.56 -7.13
C ILE A 167 4.51 11.22 -6.58
N ARG A 168 4.46 12.53 -6.27
CA ARG A 168 5.62 13.24 -5.68
C ARG A 168 5.96 12.71 -4.29
N ASN A 169 4.95 12.45 -3.46
CA ASN A 169 5.17 11.89 -2.12
C ASN A 169 5.85 10.52 -2.24
N ASN A 170 5.37 9.65 -3.13
CA ASN A 170 6.00 8.36 -3.39
C ASN A 170 7.45 8.53 -3.90
N ALA A 171 7.72 9.50 -4.77
CA ALA A 171 9.09 9.79 -5.22
C ALA A 171 10.01 10.26 -4.08
N VAL A 172 9.50 11.08 -3.15
CA VAL A 172 10.25 11.49 -1.95
C VAL A 172 10.56 10.28 -1.06
N ASP A 173 9.58 9.42 -0.83
CA ASP A 173 9.76 8.22 -0.01
C ASP A 173 10.81 7.28 -0.62
N GLN A 174 10.77 7.08 -1.95
CA GLN A 174 11.79 6.29 -2.66
C GLN A 174 13.19 6.90 -2.54
N LEU A 175 13.32 8.23 -2.66
CA LEU A 175 14.61 8.91 -2.46
C LEU A 175 15.16 8.71 -1.05
N LEU A 176 14.32 8.85 -0.02
CA LEU A 176 14.71 8.64 1.37
C LEU A 176 15.04 7.18 1.66
N LEU A 177 14.31 6.24 1.04
CA LEU A 177 14.61 4.81 1.14
C LEU A 177 15.93 4.45 0.46
N ALA A 178 16.24 5.08 -0.67
CA ALA A 178 17.50 4.89 -1.39
C ALA A 178 18.68 5.56 -0.67
N ASP A 179 18.47 6.73 -0.05
CA ASP A 179 19.49 7.47 0.68
C ASP A 179 19.92 6.74 1.95
N GLY A 180 21.23 6.50 2.06
CA GLY A 180 21.80 5.83 3.24
C GLY A 180 21.35 4.38 3.44
N ALA A 181 20.70 3.75 2.47
CA ALA A 181 20.36 2.33 2.52
C ALA A 181 21.63 1.47 2.70
N GLY A 182 22.77 1.98 2.24
CA GLY A 182 24.09 1.38 2.48
C GLY A 182 24.16 -0.10 2.08
N ILE A 183 23.39 -0.50 1.05
CA ILE A 183 23.29 -1.90 0.64
C ILE A 183 24.64 -2.38 0.11
N THR A 184 25.23 -3.27 0.87
CA THR A 184 26.54 -3.82 0.55
C THR A 184 26.43 -5.08 -0.31
N PRO A 185 27.45 -5.43 -1.11
CA PRO A 185 27.51 -6.70 -1.83
C PRO A 185 27.30 -7.92 -0.92
N ALA A 186 27.75 -7.85 0.34
CA ALA A 186 27.56 -8.91 1.33
C ALA A 186 26.08 -9.10 1.70
N GLN A 187 25.32 -8.01 1.86
CA GLN A 187 23.87 -8.08 2.11
C GLN A 187 23.11 -8.63 0.91
N ILE A 188 23.48 -8.21 -0.31
CA ILE A 188 22.90 -8.74 -1.54
C ILE A 188 23.14 -10.26 -1.64
N LEU A 189 24.36 -10.71 -1.41
CA LEU A 189 24.70 -12.12 -1.42
C LEU A 189 23.96 -12.92 -0.33
N ALA A 190 23.88 -12.35 0.88
CA ALA A 190 23.16 -12.99 1.99
C ALA A 190 21.66 -13.13 1.66
N PHE A 191 21.04 -12.07 1.14
CA PHE A 191 19.63 -12.09 0.71
C PHE A 191 19.40 -13.13 -0.39
N TYR A 192 20.26 -13.16 -1.42
CA TYR A 192 20.17 -14.11 -2.51
C TYR A 192 20.24 -15.57 -2.00
N LYS A 193 21.19 -15.87 -1.10
CA LYS A 193 21.34 -17.21 -0.53
C LYS A 193 20.15 -17.60 0.35
N ALA A 194 19.60 -16.66 1.13
CA ALA A 194 18.47 -16.93 2.00
C ALA A 194 17.14 -17.07 1.24
N ASN A 195 17.06 -16.56 0.00
CA ASN A 195 15.82 -16.50 -0.78
C ASN A 195 15.99 -17.16 -2.16
N GLN A 196 16.70 -18.29 -2.25
CA GLN A 196 16.99 -18.97 -3.50
C GLN A 196 15.72 -19.34 -4.29
N SER A 197 14.62 -19.67 -3.61
CA SER A 197 13.36 -20.02 -4.26
C SER A 197 12.73 -18.85 -5.05
N LEU A 198 13.02 -17.58 -4.68
CA LEU A 198 12.62 -16.41 -5.45
C LEU A 198 13.38 -16.27 -6.77
N TYR A 199 14.58 -16.82 -6.83
CA TYR A 199 15.51 -16.72 -7.96
C TYR A 199 15.73 -18.06 -8.67
N THR A 200 14.84 -19.02 -8.43
CA THR A 200 14.82 -20.28 -9.15
C THR A 200 13.50 -20.40 -9.90
N THR A 201 13.56 -20.48 -11.23
CA THR A 201 12.39 -20.73 -12.07
C THR A 201 12.24 -22.22 -12.33
N ALA A 202 11.01 -22.66 -12.58
CA ALA A 202 10.70 -24.06 -12.88
C ALA A 202 9.57 -24.16 -13.90
N CYS A 203 9.49 -25.30 -14.56
CA CYS A 203 8.36 -25.73 -15.37
C CYS A 203 7.35 -26.47 -14.50
N VAL A 204 6.09 -26.17 -14.65
CA VAL A 204 4.99 -26.81 -13.91
C VAL A 204 4.07 -27.51 -14.88
N SER A 205 3.67 -28.73 -14.55
CA SER A 205 2.61 -29.49 -15.23
C SER A 205 1.59 -29.95 -14.21
N VAL A 206 0.31 -30.06 -14.62
CA VAL A 206 -0.81 -30.45 -13.77
C VAL A 206 -1.65 -31.56 -14.42
N ILE A 207 -2.18 -32.46 -13.58
CA ILE A 207 -3.26 -33.40 -13.93
C ILE A 207 -4.41 -33.05 -12.96
N VAL A 208 -5.58 -32.74 -13.52
CA VAL A 208 -6.81 -32.47 -12.75
C VAL A 208 -7.74 -33.67 -12.86
N THR A 209 -8.32 -34.12 -11.74
CA THR A 209 -9.25 -35.26 -11.68
C THR A 209 -10.47 -34.92 -10.80
N ASP A 210 -11.54 -35.67 -10.97
CA ASP A 210 -12.80 -35.50 -10.21
C ASP A 210 -12.74 -36.13 -8.81
N THR A 211 -11.90 -37.17 -8.62
CA THR A 211 -11.86 -37.95 -7.38
C THR A 211 -10.42 -38.27 -6.94
N VAL A 212 -10.25 -38.39 -5.61
CA VAL A 212 -8.97 -38.85 -5.04
C VAL A 212 -8.59 -40.23 -5.50
N ALA A 213 -9.55 -41.11 -5.83
CA ALA A 213 -9.30 -42.45 -6.33
C ALA A 213 -8.63 -42.40 -7.72
N HIS A 214 -9.13 -41.59 -8.63
CA HIS A 214 -8.51 -41.38 -9.94
C HIS A 214 -7.14 -40.72 -9.79
N ALA A 215 -6.98 -39.70 -8.92
CA ALA A 215 -5.68 -39.12 -8.66
C ALA A 215 -4.66 -40.15 -8.19
N ASN A 216 -5.01 -41.00 -7.25
CA ASN A 216 -4.14 -42.08 -6.76
C ASN A 216 -3.83 -43.12 -7.84
N GLN A 217 -4.79 -43.43 -8.69
CA GLN A 217 -4.57 -44.35 -9.85
C GLN A 217 -3.54 -43.76 -10.82
N TYR A 218 -3.66 -42.47 -11.16
CA TYR A 218 -2.72 -41.81 -12.07
C TYR A 218 -1.34 -41.64 -11.43
N LEU A 219 -1.28 -41.32 -10.14
CA LEU A 219 -0.05 -41.28 -9.37
C LEU A 219 0.66 -42.65 -9.41
N ALA A 220 -0.09 -43.77 -9.23
CA ALA A 220 0.47 -45.11 -9.31
C ALA A 220 0.99 -45.45 -10.72
N GLN A 221 0.29 -45.03 -11.79
CA GLN A 221 0.76 -45.19 -13.17
C GLN A 221 2.09 -44.45 -13.40
N ILE A 222 2.18 -43.19 -12.92
CA ILE A 222 3.38 -42.36 -13.06
C ILE A 222 4.55 -42.97 -12.26
N ASN A 223 4.29 -43.41 -11.04
CA ASN A 223 5.30 -44.06 -10.21
C ASN A 223 5.72 -45.43 -10.80
N GLY A 224 4.86 -46.08 -11.58
CA GLY A 224 5.13 -47.27 -12.36
C GLY A 224 5.91 -47.02 -13.66
N GLY A 225 6.28 -45.74 -13.93
CA GLY A 225 7.11 -45.38 -15.09
C GLY A 225 6.33 -44.77 -16.27
N ALA A 226 5.02 -44.59 -16.17
CA ALA A 226 4.27 -43.88 -17.20
C ALA A 226 4.69 -42.38 -17.23
N PRO A 227 4.97 -41.81 -18.42
CA PRO A 227 5.29 -40.38 -18.50
C PRO A 227 4.12 -39.54 -18.05
N PHE A 228 4.36 -38.53 -17.16
CA PHE A 228 3.35 -37.61 -16.66
C PHE A 228 2.52 -37.00 -17.81
N ALA A 229 3.22 -36.50 -18.84
CA ALA A 229 2.58 -35.87 -19.99
C ALA A 229 1.63 -36.84 -20.75
N SER A 230 1.92 -38.12 -20.77
CA SER A 230 1.05 -39.13 -21.42
C SER A 230 -0.23 -39.35 -20.61
N VAL A 231 -0.10 -39.45 -19.28
CA VAL A 231 -1.25 -39.57 -18.37
C VAL A 231 -2.10 -38.31 -18.41
N ALA A 232 -1.47 -37.13 -18.40
CA ALA A 232 -2.17 -35.85 -18.51
C ALA A 232 -3.02 -35.73 -19.79
N LYS A 233 -2.42 -36.09 -20.94
CA LYS A 233 -3.13 -36.07 -22.24
C LYS A 233 -4.32 -37.04 -22.29
N ALA A 234 -4.19 -38.19 -21.66
CA ALA A 234 -5.22 -39.23 -21.69
C ALA A 234 -6.36 -39.00 -20.68
N SER A 235 -6.08 -38.36 -19.56
CA SER A 235 -6.95 -38.47 -18.38
C SER A 235 -7.18 -37.17 -17.61
N SER A 236 -6.47 -36.09 -17.91
CA SER A 236 -6.68 -34.83 -17.19
C SER A 236 -7.99 -34.16 -17.60
N LEU A 237 -8.74 -33.65 -16.62
CA LEU A 237 -9.95 -32.84 -16.82
C LEU A 237 -9.65 -31.41 -17.21
N ASP A 238 -8.41 -30.95 -17.04
CA ASP A 238 -7.97 -29.63 -17.52
C ASP A 238 -7.77 -29.65 -19.04
N THR A 239 -8.81 -29.29 -19.76
CA THR A 239 -8.83 -29.27 -21.22
C THR A 239 -7.86 -28.28 -21.85
N GLN A 240 -7.37 -27.29 -21.09
CA GLN A 240 -6.41 -26.30 -21.60
C GLN A 240 -4.99 -26.86 -21.62
N SER A 241 -4.53 -27.48 -20.55
CA SER A 241 -3.18 -28.00 -20.46
C SER A 241 -3.05 -29.47 -20.90
N ALA A 242 -4.11 -30.28 -20.82
CA ALA A 242 -4.07 -31.69 -21.20
C ALA A 242 -3.45 -31.95 -22.59
N PRO A 243 -3.81 -31.23 -23.67
CA PRO A 243 -3.23 -31.46 -25.01
C PRO A 243 -1.71 -31.24 -25.05
N SER A 244 -1.19 -30.37 -24.19
CA SER A 244 0.26 -30.12 -24.03
C SER A 244 0.92 -30.96 -22.94
N GLY A 245 0.26 -32.06 -22.50
CA GLY A 245 0.78 -32.93 -21.45
C GLY A 245 0.67 -32.35 -20.04
N GLY A 246 -0.32 -31.52 -19.82
CA GLY A 246 -0.56 -30.84 -18.55
C GLY A 246 0.33 -29.62 -18.32
N SER A 247 1.13 -29.18 -19.30
CA SER A 247 2.09 -28.08 -19.12
C SER A 247 1.39 -26.74 -18.89
N LEU A 248 1.73 -26.07 -17.77
CA LEU A 248 1.34 -24.71 -17.45
C LEU A 248 2.42 -23.68 -17.85
N GLY A 249 3.60 -24.13 -18.27
CA GLY A 249 4.73 -23.29 -18.67
C GLY A 249 5.92 -23.35 -17.72
N CYS A 250 6.97 -22.55 -18.03
CA CYS A 250 8.27 -22.58 -17.33
C CYS A 250 8.67 -21.23 -16.71
N ALA A 251 7.74 -20.31 -16.49
CA ALA A 251 8.03 -18.98 -15.94
C ALA A 251 7.71 -18.83 -14.44
N PHE A 252 7.43 -19.93 -13.76
CA PHE A 252 7.07 -19.90 -12.34
C PHE A 252 8.33 -19.87 -11.47
N THR A 253 8.38 -19.01 -10.48
CA THR A 253 9.42 -19.11 -9.45
C THR A 253 9.09 -20.23 -8.48
N VAL A 254 10.11 -20.90 -7.97
CA VAL A 254 9.93 -21.95 -6.94
C VAL A 254 9.13 -21.40 -5.75
N ALA A 255 9.43 -20.17 -5.30
CA ALA A 255 8.68 -19.52 -4.22
C ALA A 255 7.18 -19.32 -4.56
N SER A 256 6.83 -19.05 -5.82
CA SER A 256 5.42 -18.93 -6.22
C SER A 256 4.71 -20.28 -6.19
N ILE A 257 5.40 -21.34 -6.59
CA ILE A 257 4.88 -22.72 -6.55
C ILE A 257 4.68 -23.16 -5.09
N GLU A 258 5.70 -22.97 -4.25
CA GLU A 258 5.64 -23.29 -2.82
C GLU A 258 4.46 -22.61 -2.12
N ARG A 259 4.24 -21.34 -2.43
CA ARG A 259 3.11 -20.57 -1.89
C ARG A 259 1.76 -21.08 -2.40
N ALA A 260 1.64 -21.29 -3.72
CA ALA A 260 0.39 -21.72 -4.34
C ALA A 260 -0.05 -23.10 -3.82
N LEU A 261 0.91 -24.01 -3.62
CA LEU A 261 0.65 -25.36 -3.14
C LEU A 261 0.73 -25.50 -1.60
N SER A 262 0.99 -24.39 -0.88
CA SER A 262 1.15 -24.36 0.58
C SER A 262 2.21 -25.37 1.10
N ILE A 263 3.31 -25.51 0.36
CA ILE A 263 4.44 -26.36 0.72
C ILE A 263 5.68 -25.55 1.05
N THR A 264 6.59 -26.09 1.84
CA THR A 264 7.83 -25.42 2.28
C THR A 264 9.03 -25.70 1.37
N SER A 265 8.94 -26.71 0.52
CA SER A 265 9.95 -27.06 -0.48
C SER A 265 9.32 -27.95 -1.55
N ILE A 266 9.86 -27.87 -2.77
CA ILE A 266 9.42 -28.75 -3.86
C ILE A 266 10.04 -30.14 -3.66
N PRO A 267 9.23 -31.18 -3.42
CA PRO A 267 9.74 -32.54 -3.28
C PRO A 267 10.19 -33.08 -4.64
N ALA A 268 11.05 -34.11 -4.61
CA ALA A 268 11.36 -34.89 -5.79
C ALA A 268 10.13 -35.72 -6.19
N GLY A 269 9.73 -35.66 -7.48
CA GLY A 269 8.62 -36.45 -8.01
C GLY A 269 7.32 -35.64 -8.17
N ILE A 270 6.20 -36.32 -7.90
CA ILE A 270 4.86 -35.71 -8.05
C ILE A 270 4.37 -35.17 -6.73
N ILE A 271 3.77 -34.01 -6.79
CA ILE A 271 3.13 -33.33 -5.64
C ILE A 271 1.63 -33.61 -5.73
N GLY A 272 1.04 -34.05 -4.64
CA GLY A 272 -0.39 -34.36 -4.57
C GLY A 272 -0.67 -35.84 -4.24
N PRO A 273 -1.96 -36.25 -4.24
CA PRO A 273 -3.14 -35.45 -4.62
C PRO A 273 -3.44 -34.27 -3.69
N ILE A 274 -3.66 -33.08 -4.26
CA ILE A 274 -4.12 -31.88 -3.54
C ILE A 274 -5.57 -31.62 -3.96
N GLN A 275 -6.46 -31.40 -3.02
CA GLN A 275 -7.82 -30.98 -3.33
C GLN A 275 -7.89 -29.47 -3.51
N ASP A 276 -8.38 -29.02 -4.65
CA ASP A 276 -8.74 -27.61 -4.86
C ASP A 276 -10.04 -27.30 -4.09
N PRO A 277 -10.00 -26.41 -3.09
CA PRO A 277 -11.16 -26.11 -2.27
C PRO A 277 -12.27 -25.37 -3.03
N SER A 278 -11.97 -24.75 -4.17
CA SER A 278 -12.95 -24.01 -4.97
C SER A 278 -13.75 -24.89 -5.93
N THR A 279 -13.13 -25.92 -6.48
CA THR A 279 -13.76 -26.83 -7.45
C THR A 279 -14.07 -28.19 -6.87
N GLY A 280 -13.41 -28.58 -5.76
CA GLY A 280 -13.45 -29.92 -5.19
C GLY A 280 -12.65 -30.96 -5.99
N ALA A 281 -12.04 -30.57 -7.09
CA ALA A 281 -11.18 -31.43 -7.92
C ALA A 281 -9.89 -31.81 -7.20
N TYR A 282 -9.23 -32.88 -7.66
CA TYR A 282 -7.94 -33.31 -7.15
C TYR A 282 -6.86 -33.08 -8.20
N GLU A 283 -5.72 -32.58 -7.77
CA GLU A 283 -4.63 -32.16 -8.63
C GLU A 283 -3.33 -32.88 -8.29
N LEU A 284 -2.63 -33.31 -9.34
CA LEU A 284 -1.28 -33.82 -9.28
C LEU A 284 -0.37 -32.84 -10.02
N TYR A 285 0.71 -32.41 -9.39
CA TYR A 285 1.68 -31.52 -9.99
C TYR A 285 3.02 -32.17 -10.21
N GLN A 286 3.64 -31.84 -11.34
CA GLN A 286 5.03 -32.18 -11.62
C GLN A 286 5.80 -30.85 -11.83
N VAL A 287 6.89 -30.68 -11.07
CA VAL A 287 7.79 -29.53 -11.20
C VAL A 287 9.13 -30.02 -11.75
N THR A 288 9.53 -29.48 -12.89
CA THR A 288 10.74 -29.89 -13.62
C THR A 288 11.58 -28.69 -14.04
N ASN A 289 12.75 -28.92 -14.59
CA ASN A 289 13.61 -27.90 -15.20
C ASN A 289 13.86 -26.67 -14.30
N GLN A 290 14.24 -26.92 -13.05
CA GLN A 290 14.60 -25.84 -12.14
C GLN A 290 15.87 -25.15 -12.64
N THR A 291 15.78 -23.86 -12.89
CA THR A 291 16.88 -23.02 -13.37
C THR A 291 17.11 -21.86 -12.42
N VAL A 292 18.30 -21.78 -11.87
CA VAL A 292 18.67 -20.68 -10.95
C VAL A 292 19.05 -19.44 -11.76
N VAL A 293 18.40 -18.32 -11.50
CA VAL A 293 18.78 -17.00 -12.03
C VAL A 293 20.10 -16.59 -11.40
N PRO A 294 21.16 -16.32 -12.17
CA PRO A 294 22.46 -15.93 -11.61
C PRO A 294 22.37 -14.66 -10.76
N LEU A 295 23.17 -14.60 -9.69
CA LEU A 295 23.23 -13.42 -8.80
C LEU A 295 23.40 -12.12 -9.59
N THR A 296 24.25 -12.12 -10.64
CA THR A 296 24.50 -10.94 -11.49
C THR A 296 23.24 -10.39 -12.16
N GLN A 297 22.27 -11.22 -12.47
CA GLN A 297 20.98 -10.82 -13.02
C GLN A 297 19.99 -10.42 -11.93
N ALA A 298 20.10 -11.01 -10.74
CA ALA A 298 19.22 -10.76 -9.61
C ALA A 298 19.59 -9.51 -8.79
N VAL A 299 20.81 -8.95 -8.94
CA VAL A 299 21.31 -7.81 -8.13
C VAL A 299 20.34 -6.64 -8.11
N GLY A 300 19.77 -6.25 -9.26
CA GLY A 300 18.84 -5.12 -9.34
C GLY A 300 17.59 -5.33 -8.49
N ASP A 301 16.92 -6.47 -8.67
CA ASP A 301 15.72 -6.82 -7.90
C ASP A 301 16.04 -6.95 -6.40
N ILE A 302 17.14 -7.59 -6.03
CA ILE A 302 17.56 -7.73 -4.63
C ILE A 302 17.81 -6.35 -4.00
N THR A 303 18.49 -5.48 -4.72
CA THR A 303 18.75 -4.11 -4.24
C THR A 303 17.45 -3.37 -3.98
N GLN A 304 16.50 -3.43 -4.89
CA GLN A 304 15.19 -2.82 -4.73
C GLN A 304 14.42 -3.40 -3.52
N ARG A 305 14.39 -4.73 -3.37
CA ARG A 305 13.76 -5.38 -2.20
C ARG A 305 14.39 -4.98 -0.88
N LEU A 306 15.71 -4.89 -0.82
CA LEU A 306 16.42 -4.44 0.36
C LEU A 306 16.14 -2.95 0.67
N GLN A 307 16.04 -2.10 -0.35
CA GLN A 307 15.62 -0.70 -0.20
C GLN A 307 14.21 -0.58 0.38
N GLN A 308 13.28 -1.40 -0.09
CA GLN A 308 11.89 -1.43 0.36
C GLN A 308 11.67 -2.27 1.64
N SER A 309 12.74 -2.77 2.25
CA SER A 309 12.63 -3.60 3.46
C SER A 309 12.09 -2.81 4.66
N THR A 310 11.38 -3.51 5.56
CA THR A 310 10.87 -2.95 6.82
C THR A 310 11.97 -2.29 7.66
N ALA A 311 13.18 -2.87 7.68
CA ALA A 311 14.33 -2.31 8.41
C ALA A 311 14.71 -0.94 7.85
N ASN A 312 14.73 -0.78 6.52
CA ASN A 312 15.04 0.48 5.88
C ASN A 312 13.91 1.50 6.06
N GLY A 313 12.66 1.08 5.95
CA GLY A 313 11.49 1.92 6.26
C GLY A 313 11.50 2.44 7.70
N ASN A 314 11.84 1.59 8.66
CA ASN A 314 12.00 1.99 10.06
C ASN A 314 13.14 3.01 10.26
N ARG A 315 14.24 2.90 9.49
CA ARG A 315 15.31 3.89 9.47
C ARG A 315 14.80 5.25 8.99
N VAL A 316 14.14 5.28 7.83
CA VAL A 316 13.55 6.50 7.26
C VAL A 316 12.55 7.13 8.23
N SER A 317 11.66 6.33 8.80
CA SER A 317 10.70 6.80 9.81
C SER A 317 11.39 7.46 11.01
N LYS A 318 12.45 6.84 11.54
CA LYS A 318 13.25 7.44 12.64
C LYS A 318 13.91 8.74 12.22
N GLU A 319 14.41 8.86 10.98
CA GLU A 319 15.00 10.09 10.46
C GLU A 319 13.96 11.20 10.32
N ILE A 320 12.78 10.89 9.78
CA ILE A 320 11.66 11.85 9.69
C ILE A 320 11.24 12.31 11.08
N LEU A 321 11.12 11.40 12.06
CA LEU A 321 10.78 11.73 13.43
C LEU A 321 11.85 12.62 14.10
N ALA A 322 13.13 12.31 13.86
CA ALA A 322 14.24 13.14 14.36
C ALA A 322 14.25 14.53 13.71
N PHE A 323 13.88 14.63 12.43
CA PHE A 323 13.71 15.89 11.71
C PHE A 323 12.51 16.67 12.27
N ALA A 324 11.37 16.02 12.47
CA ALA A 324 10.14 16.62 12.99
C ALA A 324 10.34 17.24 14.40
N ARG A 325 11.14 16.61 15.27
CA ARG A 325 11.45 17.12 16.62
C ARG A 325 12.19 18.45 16.63
N ARG A 326 12.92 18.78 15.57
CA ARG A 326 13.67 20.05 15.42
C ARG A 326 13.01 21.02 14.45
N SER A 327 11.87 20.65 13.90
CA SER A 327 11.10 21.46 12.95
C SER A 327 10.09 22.32 13.69
N ASP A 328 9.89 23.53 13.18
CA ASP A 328 8.80 24.42 13.61
C ASP A 328 7.52 23.96 12.91
N VAL A 329 6.63 23.31 13.67
CA VAL A 329 5.34 22.83 13.16
C VAL A 329 4.21 23.51 13.91
N TYR A 330 3.44 24.31 13.18
CA TYR A 330 2.20 24.90 13.66
C TYR A 330 1.00 24.15 13.08
N VAL A 331 0.02 23.85 13.90
CA VAL A 331 -1.30 23.34 13.50
C VAL A 331 -2.37 24.29 14.01
N ASN A 332 -3.32 24.64 13.15
CA ASN A 332 -4.45 25.49 13.54
C ASN A 332 -5.25 24.77 14.64
N PRO A 333 -5.56 25.44 15.77
CA PRO A 333 -6.25 24.83 16.91
C PRO A 333 -7.59 24.17 16.58
N GLN A 334 -8.26 24.57 15.50
CA GLN A 334 -9.50 23.93 15.06
C GLN A 334 -9.30 22.46 14.61
N TYR A 335 -8.10 22.10 14.14
CA TYR A 335 -7.73 20.73 13.77
C TYR A 335 -6.94 20.01 14.88
N GLY A 336 -6.51 20.72 15.91
CA GLY A 336 -5.79 20.13 17.02
C GLY A 336 -4.48 20.81 17.39
N THR A 337 -3.61 20.04 18.05
CA THR A 337 -2.29 20.51 18.45
C THR A 337 -1.22 19.50 18.03
N TRP A 338 -0.07 20.02 17.56
CA TRP A 338 1.08 19.18 17.25
C TRP A 338 1.79 18.70 18.52
N LYS A 339 1.78 17.40 18.76
CA LYS A 339 2.47 16.78 19.91
C LYS A 339 3.10 15.47 19.49
N LEU A 340 4.37 15.28 19.83
CA LEU A 340 5.08 14.02 19.56
C LEU A 340 4.94 13.54 18.11
N HIS A 341 5.00 14.49 17.16
CA HIS A 341 4.84 14.31 15.70
C HIS A 341 3.45 13.79 15.25
N LEU A 342 2.44 13.97 16.07
CA LEU A 342 1.06 13.69 15.74
C LEU A 342 0.20 14.95 15.95
N ILE A 343 -0.84 15.07 15.17
CA ILE A 343 -1.92 16.01 15.43
C ILE A 343 -2.84 15.36 16.46
N VAL A 344 -2.92 15.95 17.64
CA VAL A 344 -3.84 15.52 18.68
C VAL A 344 -5.10 16.34 18.53
N ALA A 345 -6.22 15.70 18.22
CA ALA A 345 -7.51 16.33 18.02
C ALA A 345 -7.90 17.26 19.18
N PRO A 346 -8.64 18.34 18.93
CA PRO A 346 -9.15 19.21 19.98
C PRO A 346 -10.03 18.39 20.91
N LYS A 347 -9.90 18.62 22.21
CA LYS A 347 -10.87 18.04 23.14
C LYS A 347 -12.23 18.70 22.90
N PRO A 348 -13.32 17.92 22.76
CA PRO A 348 -14.64 18.51 22.74
C PRO A 348 -14.83 19.36 24.00
N PRO A 349 -15.53 20.50 23.91
CA PRO A 349 -15.85 21.30 25.10
C PRO A 349 -16.53 20.43 26.14
N ALA A 350 -16.11 20.56 27.41
CA ALA A 350 -16.70 19.79 28.48
C ALA A 350 -18.24 20.01 28.48
N PRO A 351 -19.05 18.95 28.64
CA PRO A 351 -20.50 19.07 28.60
C PRO A 351 -21.06 20.13 29.58
N ASP A 352 -20.35 20.35 30.67
CA ASP A 352 -20.70 21.31 31.70
C ASP A 352 -20.67 22.80 31.24
N LEU A 353 -19.86 23.15 30.24
CA LEU A 353 -19.83 24.49 29.68
C LEU A 353 -20.99 24.75 28.72
N LEU A 354 -21.52 23.72 28.07
CA LEU A 354 -22.73 23.80 27.24
C LEU A 354 -24.00 23.87 28.12
N LEU A 355 -24.02 23.23 29.30
CA LEU A 355 -25.09 23.33 30.27
C LEU A 355 -25.12 24.69 30.97
N ALA A 356 -23.98 25.30 31.25
CA ALA A 356 -23.92 26.66 31.84
C ALA A 356 -24.39 27.75 30.85
N ALA A 357 -24.22 27.56 29.55
CA ALA A 357 -24.75 28.48 28.53
C ALA A 357 -26.25 28.24 28.26
N ALA A 358 -26.77 27.04 28.47
CA ALA A 358 -28.16 26.66 28.25
C ALA A 358 -29.04 26.83 29.51
N SER A 359 -28.46 26.90 30.70
CA SER A 359 -29.22 27.08 31.97
C SER A 359 -29.66 28.50 32.21
N GLY A 360 -29.44 29.43 31.27
CA GLY A 360 -30.15 30.73 31.20
C GLY A 360 -31.58 30.61 30.66
N ALA A 361 -32.03 29.43 30.18
CA ALA A 361 -33.39 29.22 29.71
C ALA A 361 -33.94 27.90 30.34
N SER A 362 -34.91 28.11 31.23
CA SER A 362 -35.67 27.09 31.98
C SER A 362 -35.95 25.74 31.31
N GLY A 363 -35.55 24.68 31.98
CA GLY A 363 -36.38 23.44 32.24
C GLY A 363 -36.59 22.46 31.13
N LYS A 364 -35.89 21.35 31.17
CA LYS A 364 -36.37 19.96 31.34
C LYS A 364 -35.25 18.97 31.00
N SER A 365 -35.07 18.08 31.96
CA SER A 365 -34.16 16.94 31.90
C SER A 365 -34.40 16.07 30.66
N LEU A 366 -33.33 15.72 29.93
CA LEU A 366 -33.33 14.56 29.05
C LEU A 366 -32.09 13.68 29.34
N ALA A 367 -32.38 12.41 29.42
CA ALA A 367 -31.54 11.35 29.95
C ALA A 367 -30.25 11.12 29.15
N THR A 368 -29.22 10.78 29.91
CA THR A 368 -27.87 10.37 29.46
C THR A 368 -27.92 9.06 28.66
N GLY A 369 -27.50 9.13 27.40
CA GLY A 369 -27.10 7.97 26.65
C GLY A 369 -25.55 7.93 26.56
N THR A 370 -24.93 7.01 27.29
CA THR A 370 -23.50 6.73 27.24
C THR A 370 -23.19 5.98 25.96
N GLY A 371 -22.69 6.69 24.94
CA GLY A 371 -22.06 6.11 23.75
C GLY A 371 -20.54 6.24 23.88
N ALA A 372 -19.87 5.13 24.21
CA ALA A 372 -18.42 5.07 24.14
C ALA A 372 -17.97 5.11 22.68
N GLY A 373 -17.51 6.25 22.22
CA GLY A 373 -16.87 6.40 20.93
C GLY A 373 -15.46 5.79 20.96
N ASN A 374 -15.31 4.67 20.29
CA ASN A 374 -14.02 4.04 20.06
C ASN A 374 -13.26 4.87 19.00
N SER A 375 -12.36 5.73 19.43
CA SER A 375 -11.45 6.46 18.55
C SER A 375 -10.40 5.49 18.04
N GLY A 376 -10.69 4.79 16.93
CA GLY A 376 -9.70 4.03 16.18
C GLY A 376 -8.69 5.00 15.55
N GLY A 377 -7.52 5.13 16.16
CA GLY A 377 -6.41 5.87 15.57
C GLY A 377 -5.98 5.19 14.26
N ILE A 378 -6.05 5.93 13.17
CA ILE A 378 -5.48 5.50 11.91
C ILE A 378 -3.97 5.56 12.08
N THR A 379 -3.35 4.40 12.30
CA THR A 379 -1.89 4.28 12.19
C THR A 379 -1.55 4.23 10.71
N THR A 380 -1.14 5.38 10.16
CA THR A 380 -0.50 5.41 8.85
C THR A 380 0.81 4.65 8.95
N ASN A 381 0.80 3.40 8.51
CA ASN A 381 2.04 2.66 8.32
C ASN A 381 2.63 3.10 6.97
N PRO A 382 3.78 3.77 6.92
CA PRO A 382 4.38 4.21 5.66
C PRO A 382 4.91 3.06 4.79
N ASN A 383 4.84 1.82 5.28
CA ASN A 383 5.25 0.64 4.52
C ASN A 383 4.19 -0.45 4.63
N GLY A 384 3.26 -0.48 3.68
CA GLY A 384 2.32 -1.57 3.49
C GLY A 384 3.00 -2.85 3.00
N THR A 385 3.66 -3.57 3.91
CA THR A 385 3.97 -4.98 3.71
C THR A 385 2.95 -5.78 4.49
N ALA A 386 2.07 -6.47 3.77
CA ALA A 386 1.12 -7.41 4.31
C ALA A 386 1.87 -8.53 5.06
N GLY A 387 2.00 -8.39 6.38
CA GLY A 387 2.37 -9.46 7.29
C GLY A 387 1.11 -10.16 7.76
N GLY A 388 0.72 -11.26 7.10
CA GLY A 388 -0.33 -12.12 7.58
C GLY A 388 0.10 -12.78 8.89
N THR A 389 -0.51 -12.39 10.00
CA THR A 389 -0.47 -13.15 11.23
C THR A 389 -1.70 -14.05 11.28
N SER A 390 -1.51 -15.33 10.98
CA SER A 390 -2.46 -16.38 11.31
C SER A 390 -2.51 -16.54 12.83
N SER A 391 -3.59 -16.09 13.47
CA SER A 391 -3.93 -16.46 14.83
C SER A 391 -4.58 -17.85 14.83
N ALA A 392 -3.87 -18.83 15.37
CA ALA A 392 -4.41 -20.14 15.71
C ALA A 392 -5.46 -19.99 16.83
N GLY A 393 -6.71 -20.26 16.51
CA GLY A 393 -7.79 -20.41 17.49
C GLY A 393 -7.66 -21.76 18.18
N THR A 394 -7.41 -21.75 19.48
CA THR A 394 -7.59 -22.90 20.37
C THR A 394 -9.06 -23.18 20.55
N ALA A 395 -9.49 -24.37 20.08
CA ALA A 395 -10.78 -24.94 20.44
C ALA A 395 -10.67 -25.56 21.83
N GLY A 396 -11.52 -25.14 22.77
CA GLY A 396 -11.75 -25.78 24.02
C GLY A 396 -13.24 -26.19 24.15
N GLY A 397 -13.46 -27.42 24.52
CA GLY A 397 -14.74 -27.96 24.92
C GLY A 397 -15.31 -29.01 23.97
#